data_94e44efd80f26fcdfdccb3adb0e2a015
#
_entry.id   94e44efd80f26fcdfdccb3adb0e2a015
#
_cell.length_a   1.000
_cell.length_b   1.000
_cell.length_c   1.000
_cell.angle_alpha   90.00
_cell.angle_beta   90.00
_cell.angle_gamma   90.00
#
_symmetry.space_group_name_H-M   'P 1'
#
loop_
_entity.id
_entity.type
_entity.pdbx_description
1 polymer ?
#
loop_
_entity_poly.entity_id
_entity_poly.type
_entity_poly.pdbx_seq_one_letter_code
_entity_poly.pdbx_strand_id
1 'polypeptide(L)'
;MTPAPGPPPAGPLTAVEISDTAAWIASVQLPNGMIPWFPGGHADPWNHTECAMALVLAGRRHAAERAFAWLATSQLPDGSWCRYYLAEGVEDPRRDPNVGVYVATGAWWHYLCTGDLGWLEEMWPAIEGAVGFVLRLQQPGGEVWWSMDPDGHPSAYALLTSTSSIHHSLRCAVAIAECLGWERPEWELAADRMVAAIVHRPASFAPKERWAMDWYYPVLSGALSGEQARQRIDGRWSEFVLEGVGVRCVSDQPWVTAAETAECVMALDAIGMRDRATALLGWTRHLRDDDGAYWTGCVHPECVRYPGGERSTYTAAAVMLADHALYGYGESAGLFRGETLPSVVDVAGRLSQEPA
;
A
#
# COMPACT_ATOMS: atom_id res chain seq x y z
N MET A 1 -23.59 29.64 11.99
CA MET A 1 -22.70 29.32 13.13
C MET A 1 -21.52 28.61 12.55
N THR A 2 -20.34 29.18 12.65
CA THR A 2 -19.08 28.51 12.31
C THR A 2 -18.91 27.32 13.28
N PRO A 3 -18.67 26.09 12.83
CA PRO A 3 -18.39 24.99 13.74
C PRO A 3 -17.17 25.35 14.60
N ALA A 4 -17.21 25.00 15.87
CA ALA A 4 -16.09 25.21 16.77
C ALA A 4 -14.85 24.53 16.16
N PRO A 5 -13.65 25.15 16.26
CA PRO A 5 -12.43 24.47 15.82
C PRO A 5 -12.33 23.13 16.54
N GLY A 6 -12.14 22.07 15.76
CA GLY A 6 -11.90 20.74 16.30
C GLY A 6 -10.69 20.74 17.25
N PRO A 7 -10.53 19.74 18.10
CA PRO A 7 -9.37 19.62 18.96
C PRO A 7 -8.10 19.72 18.11
N PRO A 8 -7.00 20.28 18.68
CA PRO A 8 -5.72 20.33 17.97
C PRO A 8 -5.31 18.92 17.52
N PRO A 9 -4.63 18.80 16.36
CA PRO A 9 -4.22 17.49 15.86
C PRO A 9 -3.44 16.74 16.94
N ALA A 10 -3.81 15.49 17.19
CA ALA A 10 -3.11 14.63 18.12
C ALA A 10 -1.67 14.41 17.61
N GLY A 11 -0.72 14.39 18.52
CA GLY A 11 0.68 14.03 18.21
C GLY A 11 0.81 12.55 17.78
N PRO A 12 2.04 12.04 17.65
CA PRO A 12 2.30 10.66 17.25
C PRO A 12 1.60 9.65 18.17
N LEU A 13 1.44 8.43 17.66
CA LEU A 13 0.98 7.30 18.47
C LEU A 13 2.00 7.04 19.58
N THR A 14 1.51 6.83 20.80
CA THR A 14 2.37 6.42 21.90
C THR A 14 2.83 4.97 21.72
N ALA A 15 3.93 4.59 22.37
CA ALA A 15 4.41 3.21 22.34
C ALA A 15 3.35 2.21 22.85
N VAL A 16 2.50 2.62 23.79
CA VAL A 16 1.38 1.80 24.27
C VAL A 16 0.32 1.63 23.18
N GLU A 17 -0.08 2.70 22.52
CA GLU A 17 -1.06 2.62 21.42
C GLU A 17 -0.57 1.76 20.25
N ILE A 18 0.72 1.87 19.88
CA ILE A 18 1.35 1.01 18.86
C ILE A 18 1.31 -0.46 19.32
N SER A 19 1.68 -0.73 20.57
CA SER A 19 1.68 -2.09 21.13
C SER A 19 0.29 -2.70 21.18
N ASP A 20 -0.72 -1.94 21.61
CA ASP A 20 -2.12 -2.40 21.69
C ASP A 20 -2.69 -2.69 20.31
N THR A 21 -2.47 -1.79 19.35
CA THR A 21 -2.91 -1.96 17.95
C THR A 21 -2.27 -3.18 17.31
N ALA A 22 -0.96 -3.38 17.50
CA ALA A 22 -0.28 -4.57 17.00
C ALA A 22 -0.72 -5.85 17.73
N ALA A 23 -1.07 -5.76 19.02
CA ALA A 23 -1.63 -6.90 19.77
C ALA A 23 -2.98 -7.30 19.21
N TRP A 24 -3.83 -6.32 18.89
CA TRP A 24 -5.12 -6.58 18.25
C TRP A 24 -4.96 -7.23 16.87
N ILE A 25 -4.11 -6.70 15.98
CA ILE A 25 -3.82 -7.31 14.68
C ILE A 25 -3.36 -8.77 14.86
N ALA A 26 -2.40 -9.01 15.77
CA ALA A 26 -1.89 -10.36 16.04
C ALA A 26 -2.95 -11.30 16.60
N SER A 27 -3.95 -10.80 17.33
CA SER A 27 -5.06 -11.62 17.87
C SER A 27 -6.02 -12.12 16.79
N VAL A 28 -6.08 -11.44 15.65
CA VAL A 28 -6.91 -11.82 14.48
C VAL A 28 -6.17 -12.83 13.58
N GLN A 29 -4.83 -12.94 13.71
CA GLN A 29 -4.03 -13.84 12.89
C GLN A 29 -4.41 -15.30 13.13
N LEU A 30 -4.67 -16.04 12.05
CA LEU A 30 -5.00 -17.47 12.10
C LEU A 30 -3.76 -18.34 12.40
N PRO A 31 -3.97 -19.60 12.83
CA PRO A 31 -2.85 -20.52 13.10
C PRO A 31 -1.91 -20.77 11.93
N ASN A 32 -2.43 -20.73 10.69
CA ASN A 32 -1.63 -20.86 9.46
C ASN A 32 -0.85 -19.60 9.08
N GLY A 33 -1.00 -18.50 9.81
CA GLY A 33 -0.32 -17.23 9.56
C GLY A 33 -1.16 -16.18 8.80
N MET A 34 -2.28 -16.56 8.17
CA MET A 34 -3.15 -15.63 7.47
C MET A 34 -3.72 -14.57 8.42
N ILE A 35 -3.77 -13.32 7.99
CA ILE A 35 -4.40 -12.22 8.74
C ILE A 35 -5.60 -11.75 7.92
N PRO A 36 -6.83 -12.10 8.31
CA PRO A 36 -8.04 -11.62 7.64
C PRO A 36 -8.31 -10.14 7.93
N TRP A 37 -9.11 -9.49 7.11
CA TRP A 37 -9.52 -8.09 7.26
C TRP A 37 -10.14 -7.82 8.63
N PHE A 38 -10.94 -8.76 9.12
CA PHE A 38 -11.57 -8.73 10.43
C PHE A 38 -11.80 -10.18 10.91
N PRO A 39 -12.10 -10.41 12.18
CA PRO A 39 -12.34 -11.76 12.70
C PRO A 39 -13.42 -12.51 11.90
N GLY A 40 -13.06 -13.64 11.29
CA GLY A 40 -13.95 -14.45 10.46
C GLY A 40 -14.18 -13.90 9.04
N GLY A 41 -13.53 -12.82 8.67
CA GLY A 41 -13.57 -12.26 7.30
C GLY A 41 -12.55 -12.90 6.37
N HIS A 42 -12.49 -12.34 5.16
CA HIS A 42 -11.51 -12.74 4.17
C HIS A 42 -10.16 -12.00 4.35
N ALA A 43 -9.14 -12.50 3.68
CA ALA A 43 -7.86 -11.85 3.47
C ALA A 43 -7.56 -11.72 1.98
N ASP A 44 -6.83 -10.69 1.60
CA ASP A 44 -6.11 -10.58 0.35
C ASP A 44 -4.61 -10.37 0.63
N PRO A 45 -3.72 -10.67 -0.32
CA PRO A 45 -2.28 -10.54 -0.11
C PRO A 45 -1.80 -9.13 0.23
N TRP A 46 -2.43 -8.08 -0.28
CA TRP A 46 -2.04 -6.69 0.00
C TRP A 46 -2.29 -6.29 1.44
N ASN A 47 -3.56 -6.30 1.87
CA ASN A 47 -3.94 -5.92 3.23
C ASN A 47 -3.28 -6.81 4.29
N HIS A 48 -3.09 -8.10 3.95
CA HIS A 48 -2.34 -9.04 4.76
C HIS A 48 -0.86 -8.62 4.92
N THR A 49 -0.22 -8.18 3.83
CA THR A 49 1.16 -7.69 3.86
C THR A 49 1.29 -6.42 4.70
N GLU A 50 0.36 -5.47 4.60
CA GLU A 50 0.37 -4.26 5.44
C GLU A 50 0.26 -4.61 6.93
N CYS A 51 -0.58 -5.59 7.28
CA CYS A 51 -0.65 -6.10 8.64
C CYS A 51 0.68 -6.70 9.09
N ALA A 52 1.37 -7.46 8.24
CA ALA A 52 2.69 -7.99 8.53
C ALA A 52 3.72 -6.87 8.75
N MET A 53 3.71 -5.82 7.91
CA MET A 53 4.57 -4.65 8.06
C MET A 53 4.35 -3.94 9.41
N ALA A 54 3.09 -3.75 9.83
CA ALA A 54 2.75 -3.16 11.12
C ALA A 54 3.22 -4.04 12.30
N LEU A 55 3.15 -5.37 12.18
CA LEU A 55 3.66 -6.29 13.18
C LEU A 55 5.19 -6.23 13.31
N VAL A 56 5.93 -6.11 12.21
CA VAL A 56 7.39 -5.89 12.23
C VAL A 56 7.72 -4.61 12.97
N LEU A 57 7.05 -3.51 12.62
CA LEU A 57 7.23 -2.20 13.24
C LEU A 57 7.07 -2.25 14.76
N ALA A 58 6.09 -3.00 15.25
CA ALA A 58 5.82 -3.16 16.68
C ALA A 58 6.72 -4.22 17.37
N GLY A 59 7.75 -4.74 16.70
CA GLY A 59 8.65 -5.76 17.22
C GLY A 59 8.02 -7.16 17.35
N ARG A 60 6.84 -7.40 16.77
CA ARG A 60 6.17 -8.71 16.75
C ARG A 60 6.66 -9.57 15.59
N ARG A 61 7.97 -9.67 15.46
CA ARG A 61 8.66 -10.30 14.35
C ARG A 61 8.13 -11.70 14.01
N HIS A 62 7.98 -12.57 15.01
CA HIS A 62 7.50 -13.94 14.78
C HIS A 62 6.10 -13.98 14.15
N ALA A 63 5.18 -13.10 14.56
CA ALA A 63 3.85 -13.01 13.95
C ALA A 63 3.93 -12.52 12.50
N ALA A 64 4.77 -11.53 12.22
CA ALA A 64 5.01 -11.02 10.88
C ALA A 64 5.61 -12.10 9.95
N GLU A 65 6.64 -12.80 10.40
CA GLU A 65 7.28 -13.87 9.60
C GLU A 65 6.32 -15.02 9.29
N ARG A 66 5.43 -15.38 10.24
CA ARG A 66 4.34 -16.34 9.96
C ARG A 66 3.38 -15.83 8.87
N ALA A 67 3.11 -14.53 8.85
CA ALA A 67 2.28 -13.93 7.81
C ALA A 67 2.97 -14.02 6.43
N PHE A 68 4.25 -13.68 6.35
CA PHE A 68 5.02 -13.83 5.11
C PHE A 68 5.17 -15.30 4.69
N ALA A 69 5.33 -16.23 5.62
CA ALA A 69 5.37 -17.67 5.32
C ALA A 69 4.04 -18.15 4.72
N TRP A 70 2.90 -17.61 5.19
CA TRP A 70 1.60 -17.88 4.56
C TRP A 70 1.56 -17.38 3.11
N LEU A 71 2.06 -16.18 2.82
CA LEU A 71 2.18 -15.69 1.43
C LEU A 71 3.03 -16.63 0.59
N ALA A 72 4.23 -16.99 1.05
CA ALA A 72 5.12 -17.88 0.30
C ALA A 72 4.49 -19.26 0.03
N THR A 73 3.72 -19.80 0.98
CA THR A 73 3.08 -21.12 0.83
C THR A 73 1.77 -21.11 0.06
N SER A 74 1.09 -19.96 -0.03
CA SER A 74 -0.16 -19.81 -0.78
C SER A 74 0.02 -19.29 -2.20
N GLN A 75 1.26 -18.98 -2.60
CA GLN A 75 1.58 -18.57 -3.96
C GLN A 75 1.28 -19.70 -4.97
N LEU A 76 0.65 -19.33 -6.08
CA LEU A 76 0.36 -20.25 -7.16
C LEU A 76 1.62 -20.50 -8.03
N PRO A 77 1.68 -21.63 -8.79
CA PRO A 77 2.84 -21.97 -9.62
C PRO A 77 3.19 -20.91 -10.67
N ASP A 78 2.27 -20.06 -11.05
CA ASP A 78 2.50 -18.94 -11.97
C ASP A 78 2.99 -17.65 -11.26
N GLY A 79 3.29 -17.70 -9.96
CA GLY A 79 3.77 -16.58 -9.18
C GLY A 79 2.67 -15.63 -8.68
N SER A 80 1.41 -15.91 -8.96
CA SER A 80 0.26 -15.13 -8.52
C SER A 80 -0.34 -15.63 -7.21
N TRP A 81 -1.33 -14.91 -6.70
CA TRP A 81 -2.24 -15.33 -5.63
C TRP A 81 -3.68 -15.19 -6.09
N CYS A 82 -4.57 -15.97 -5.47
CA CYS A 82 -6.00 -15.69 -5.56
C CYS A 82 -6.31 -14.35 -4.88
N ARG A 83 -7.37 -13.70 -5.34
CA ARG A 83 -7.73 -12.37 -4.87
C ARG A 83 -8.18 -12.37 -3.41
N TYR A 84 -9.04 -13.32 -3.03
CA TYR A 84 -9.53 -13.44 -1.67
C TYR A 84 -9.46 -14.86 -1.12
N TYR A 85 -9.16 -14.96 0.16
CA TYR A 85 -9.07 -16.21 0.92
C TYR A 85 -9.92 -16.11 2.19
N LEU A 86 -10.62 -17.18 2.51
CA LEU A 86 -11.23 -17.42 3.82
C LEU A 86 -10.36 -18.41 4.61
N ALA A 87 -10.70 -18.62 5.90
CA ALA A 87 -10.00 -19.60 6.74
C ALA A 87 -10.03 -21.02 6.15
N GLU A 88 -11.11 -21.34 5.44
CA GLU A 88 -11.37 -22.67 4.86
C GLU A 88 -10.77 -22.85 3.45
N GLY A 89 -10.32 -21.77 2.81
CA GLY A 89 -9.74 -21.83 1.46
C GLY A 89 -9.97 -20.59 0.61
N VAL A 90 -9.88 -20.76 -0.71
CA VAL A 90 -10.03 -19.67 -1.68
C VAL A 90 -11.50 -19.23 -1.79
N GLU A 91 -11.75 -17.93 -1.63
CA GLU A 91 -13.05 -17.29 -1.83
C GLU A 91 -13.21 -16.76 -3.26
N ASP A 92 -12.24 -15.99 -3.74
CA ASP A 92 -12.22 -15.46 -5.10
C ASP A 92 -10.95 -15.92 -5.83
N PRO A 93 -11.04 -16.84 -6.77
CA PRO A 93 -9.88 -17.41 -7.45
C PRO A 93 -9.29 -16.51 -8.56
N ARG A 94 -9.87 -15.34 -8.83
CA ARG A 94 -9.23 -14.37 -9.72
C ARG A 94 -7.87 -13.97 -9.19
N ARG A 95 -6.95 -13.62 -10.06
CA ARG A 95 -5.58 -13.25 -9.74
C ARG A 95 -5.38 -11.77 -10.02
N ASP A 96 -5.08 -11.01 -8.99
CA ASP A 96 -4.84 -9.57 -9.09
C ASP A 96 -3.33 -9.32 -8.91
N PRO A 97 -2.61 -8.84 -9.95
CA PRO A 97 -1.16 -8.64 -9.88
C PRO A 97 -0.76 -7.60 -8.83
N ASN A 98 -1.62 -6.60 -8.58
CA ASN A 98 -1.34 -5.57 -7.59
C ASN A 98 -1.29 -6.14 -6.17
N VAL A 99 -2.31 -6.89 -5.78
CA VAL A 99 -2.36 -7.42 -4.41
C VAL A 99 -1.24 -8.44 -4.16
N GLY A 100 -0.87 -9.22 -5.18
CA GLY A 100 0.19 -10.22 -5.07
C GLY A 100 1.59 -9.62 -4.98
N VAL A 101 1.94 -8.67 -5.86
CA VAL A 101 3.30 -8.12 -5.91
C VAL A 101 3.62 -7.21 -4.72
N TYR A 102 2.62 -6.80 -3.94
CA TYR A 102 2.84 -6.00 -2.73
C TYR A 102 3.69 -6.72 -1.68
N VAL A 103 3.84 -8.04 -1.79
CA VAL A 103 4.81 -8.82 -1.01
C VAL A 103 6.23 -8.26 -1.10
N ALA A 104 6.63 -7.69 -2.24
CA ALA A 104 7.95 -7.07 -2.41
C ALA A 104 8.10 -5.80 -1.55
N THR A 105 7.05 -4.96 -1.47
CA THR A 105 7.00 -3.81 -0.56
C THR A 105 7.15 -4.26 0.90
N GLY A 106 6.40 -5.29 1.30
CA GLY A 106 6.46 -5.82 2.66
C GLY A 106 7.80 -6.48 2.99
N ALA A 107 8.41 -7.20 2.06
CA ALA A 107 9.71 -7.84 2.26
C ALA A 107 10.85 -6.81 2.38
N TRP A 108 10.83 -5.77 1.54
CA TRP A 108 11.78 -4.68 1.65
C TRP A 108 11.63 -3.93 2.97
N TRP A 109 10.38 -3.64 3.38
CA TRP A 109 10.06 -3.08 4.69
C TRP A 109 10.61 -3.93 5.84
N HIS A 110 10.40 -5.25 5.79
CA HIS A 110 10.92 -6.15 6.80
C HIS A 110 12.44 -6.05 6.90
N TYR A 111 13.15 -6.07 5.77
CA TYR A 111 14.60 -5.92 5.74
C TYR A 111 15.06 -4.57 6.30
N LEU A 112 14.44 -3.46 5.91
CA LEU A 112 14.75 -2.13 6.43
C LEU A 112 14.56 -2.02 7.96
N CYS A 113 13.61 -2.77 8.52
CA CYS A 113 13.37 -2.80 9.96
C CYS A 113 14.31 -3.75 10.71
N THR A 114 14.76 -4.83 10.11
CA THR A 114 15.44 -5.94 10.81
C THR A 114 16.90 -6.13 10.42
N GLY A 115 17.28 -5.73 9.21
CA GLY A 115 18.59 -6.03 8.61
C GLY A 115 18.80 -7.51 8.27
N ASP A 116 17.74 -8.34 8.28
CA ASP A 116 17.87 -9.79 8.10
C ASP A 116 17.94 -10.16 6.61
N LEU A 117 19.17 -10.22 6.10
CA LEU A 117 19.45 -10.61 4.71
C LEU A 117 19.08 -12.06 4.43
N GLY A 118 19.31 -12.98 5.39
CA GLY A 118 19.00 -14.40 5.21
C GLY A 118 17.49 -14.62 5.03
N TRP A 119 16.68 -13.94 5.81
CA TRP A 119 15.22 -13.97 5.63
C TRP A 119 14.80 -13.37 4.28
N LEU A 120 15.45 -12.30 3.84
CA LEU A 120 15.16 -11.68 2.53
C LEU A 120 15.49 -12.64 1.37
N GLU A 121 16.60 -13.40 1.47
CA GLU A 121 16.97 -14.46 0.52
C GLU A 121 15.92 -15.58 0.49
N GLU A 122 15.37 -15.98 1.64
CA GLU A 122 14.29 -16.97 1.73
C GLU A 122 13.00 -16.51 1.03
N MET A 123 12.68 -15.22 1.09
CA MET A 123 11.51 -14.64 0.42
C MET A 123 11.68 -14.39 -1.08
N TRP A 124 12.92 -14.39 -1.57
CA TRP A 124 13.23 -14.06 -2.96
C TRP A 124 12.43 -14.84 -4.01
N PRO A 125 12.26 -16.18 -3.92
CA PRO A 125 11.48 -16.91 -4.92
C PRO A 125 10.03 -16.44 -5.04
N ALA A 126 9.42 -16.06 -3.93
CA ALA A 126 8.06 -15.53 -3.93
C ALA A 126 7.97 -14.14 -4.58
N ILE A 127 8.97 -13.29 -4.33
CA ILE A 127 9.06 -11.95 -4.93
C ILE A 127 9.31 -12.05 -6.44
N GLU A 128 10.27 -12.87 -6.87
CA GLU A 128 10.59 -13.08 -8.28
C GLU A 128 9.38 -13.64 -9.05
N GLY A 129 8.67 -14.59 -8.45
CA GLY A 129 7.43 -15.14 -9.01
C GLY A 129 6.35 -14.08 -9.18
N ALA A 130 6.14 -13.23 -8.16
CA ALA A 130 5.16 -12.14 -8.19
C ALA A 130 5.46 -11.13 -9.30
N VAL A 131 6.72 -10.69 -9.42
CA VAL A 131 7.15 -9.80 -10.49
C VAL A 131 6.97 -10.45 -11.86
N GLY A 132 7.33 -11.74 -12.00
CA GLY A 132 7.11 -12.50 -13.24
C GLY A 132 5.63 -12.51 -13.65
N PHE A 133 4.70 -12.60 -12.70
CA PHE A 133 3.26 -12.52 -12.99
C PHE A 133 2.86 -11.11 -13.48
N VAL A 134 3.33 -10.05 -12.81
CA VAL A 134 3.10 -8.66 -13.23
C VAL A 134 3.57 -8.40 -14.66
N LEU A 135 4.81 -8.81 -14.98
CA LEU A 135 5.40 -8.56 -16.30
C LEU A 135 4.63 -9.23 -17.44
N ARG A 136 3.98 -10.37 -17.18
CA ARG A 136 3.09 -11.01 -18.17
C ARG A 136 1.82 -10.20 -18.45
N LEU A 137 1.37 -9.39 -17.50
CA LEU A 137 0.17 -8.56 -17.64
C LEU A 137 0.47 -7.12 -18.05
N GLN A 138 1.76 -6.72 -18.03
CA GLN A 138 2.14 -5.38 -18.50
C GLN A 138 1.95 -5.26 -20.00
N GLN A 139 1.28 -4.19 -20.41
CA GLN A 139 1.00 -3.90 -21.81
C GLN A 139 2.15 -3.11 -22.45
N PRO A 140 2.25 -3.10 -23.78
CA PRO A 140 3.27 -2.29 -24.47
C PRO A 140 3.21 -0.80 -24.11
N GLY A 141 2.06 -0.33 -23.67
CA GLY A 141 1.85 1.04 -23.20
C GLY A 141 2.44 1.33 -21.82
N GLY A 142 2.76 0.31 -21.03
CA GLY A 142 3.29 0.40 -19.69
C GLY A 142 2.25 0.14 -18.60
N GLU A 143 0.95 0.29 -18.89
CA GLU A 143 -0.13 -0.06 -17.98
C GLU A 143 -0.15 -1.57 -17.71
N VAL A 144 -0.63 -1.98 -16.52
CA VAL A 144 -0.78 -3.39 -16.15
C VAL A 144 -2.27 -3.74 -16.08
N TRP A 145 -2.68 -4.80 -16.78
CA TRP A 145 -4.05 -5.29 -16.70
C TRP A 145 -4.42 -5.70 -15.27
N TRP A 146 -5.63 -5.33 -14.87
CA TRP A 146 -6.08 -5.42 -13.49
C TRP A 146 -6.11 -6.83 -12.91
N SER A 147 -6.54 -7.82 -13.68
CA SER A 147 -6.69 -9.18 -13.16
C SER A 147 -6.60 -10.24 -14.25
N MET A 148 -6.47 -11.48 -13.84
CA MET A 148 -6.58 -12.68 -14.65
C MET A 148 -7.62 -13.59 -14.02
N ASP A 149 -8.52 -14.17 -14.84
CA ASP A 149 -9.48 -15.16 -14.37
C ASP A 149 -8.80 -16.52 -14.08
N PRO A 150 -9.49 -17.48 -13.45
CA PRO A 150 -8.93 -18.80 -13.17
C PRO A 150 -8.52 -19.59 -14.43
N ASP A 151 -9.14 -19.32 -15.58
CA ASP A 151 -8.86 -19.99 -16.85
C ASP A 151 -7.67 -19.36 -17.59
N GLY A 152 -7.09 -18.30 -17.06
CA GLY A 152 -5.90 -17.63 -17.60
C GLY A 152 -6.22 -16.50 -18.57
N HIS A 153 -7.46 -16.01 -18.65
CA HIS A 153 -7.82 -14.86 -19.49
C HIS A 153 -7.66 -13.56 -18.69
N PRO A 154 -6.84 -12.61 -19.16
CA PRO A 154 -6.67 -11.33 -18.48
C PRO A 154 -7.86 -10.39 -18.75
N SER A 155 -8.17 -9.54 -17.76
CA SER A 155 -9.09 -8.42 -17.93
C SER A 155 -8.48 -7.40 -18.89
N ALA A 156 -9.20 -7.04 -19.95
CA ALA A 156 -8.69 -6.13 -20.99
C ALA A 156 -8.77 -4.64 -20.56
N TYR A 157 -8.45 -4.33 -19.31
CA TYR A 157 -8.34 -2.95 -18.80
C TYR A 157 -7.37 -2.86 -17.62
N ALA A 158 -6.81 -1.69 -17.42
CA ALA A 158 -5.92 -1.36 -16.32
C ALA A 158 -6.57 -0.36 -15.36
N LEU A 159 -6.15 -0.38 -14.09
CA LEU A 159 -6.50 0.61 -13.08
C LEU A 159 -5.30 1.48 -12.76
N LEU A 160 -5.53 2.79 -12.61
CA LEU A 160 -4.48 3.75 -12.27
C LEU A 160 -3.87 3.43 -10.90
N THR A 161 -4.70 3.19 -9.90
CA THR A 161 -4.28 2.79 -8.56
C THR A 161 -3.42 1.53 -8.59
N SER A 162 -3.91 0.47 -9.27
CA SER A 162 -3.19 -0.80 -9.38
C SER A 162 -1.81 -0.61 -10.02
N THR A 163 -1.74 0.04 -11.19
CA THR A 163 -0.45 0.24 -11.88
C THR A 163 0.49 1.12 -11.04
N SER A 164 -0.03 2.10 -10.29
CA SER A 164 0.78 2.93 -9.41
C SER A 164 1.36 2.12 -8.25
N SER A 165 0.56 1.29 -7.57
CA SER A 165 1.02 0.44 -6.48
C SER A 165 2.02 -0.63 -6.97
N ILE A 166 1.76 -1.24 -8.13
CA ILE A 166 2.69 -2.18 -8.77
C ILE A 166 4.03 -1.50 -9.07
N HIS A 167 4.03 -0.26 -9.56
CA HIS A 167 5.26 0.51 -9.78
C HIS A 167 6.10 0.59 -8.50
N HIS A 168 5.51 0.97 -7.37
CA HIS A 168 6.21 1.05 -6.10
C HIS A 168 6.76 -0.32 -5.66
N SER A 169 5.93 -1.36 -5.74
CA SER A 169 6.33 -2.73 -5.37
C SER A 169 7.45 -3.26 -6.26
N LEU A 170 7.43 -2.93 -7.55
CA LEU A 170 8.49 -3.32 -8.48
C LEU A 170 9.81 -2.62 -8.16
N ARG A 171 9.78 -1.35 -7.76
CA ARG A 171 10.97 -0.64 -7.28
C ARG A 171 11.53 -1.23 -5.99
N CYS A 172 10.67 -1.68 -5.07
CA CYS A 172 11.10 -2.44 -3.91
C CYS A 172 11.76 -3.76 -4.31
N ALA A 173 11.19 -4.48 -5.30
CA ALA A 173 11.78 -5.71 -5.81
C ALA A 173 13.16 -5.48 -6.47
N VAL A 174 13.37 -4.36 -7.17
CA VAL A 174 14.69 -3.96 -7.69
C VAL A 174 15.66 -3.69 -6.54
N ALA A 175 15.25 -2.95 -5.50
CA ALA A 175 16.08 -2.71 -4.32
C ALA A 175 16.50 -4.03 -3.63
N ILE A 176 15.58 -4.99 -3.54
CA ILE A 176 15.87 -6.32 -3.01
C ILE A 176 16.88 -7.05 -3.90
N ALA A 177 16.69 -7.04 -5.21
CA ALA A 177 17.61 -7.68 -6.16
C ALA A 177 19.02 -7.11 -6.01
N GLU A 178 19.18 -5.79 -6.00
CA GLU A 178 20.46 -5.11 -5.80
C GLU A 178 21.09 -5.49 -4.45
N CYS A 179 20.30 -5.51 -3.37
CA CYS A 179 20.74 -5.89 -2.02
C CYS A 179 21.27 -7.35 -2.00
N LEU A 180 20.68 -8.25 -2.79
CA LEU A 180 21.09 -9.64 -2.96
C LEU A 180 22.21 -9.82 -4.01
N GLY A 181 22.70 -8.74 -4.63
CA GLY A 181 23.76 -8.75 -5.63
C GLY A 181 23.30 -9.17 -7.04
N TRP A 182 22.04 -9.02 -7.36
CA TRP A 182 21.45 -9.39 -8.65
C TRP A 182 20.99 -8.17 -9.43
N GLU A 183 21.30 -8.11 -10.70
CA GLU A 183 20.84 -7.07 -11.63
C GLU A 183 19.54 -7.50 -12.30
N ARG A 184 18.58 -6.60 -12.40
CA ARG A 184 17.27 -6.83 -13.03
C ARG A 184 16.86 -5.63 -13.92
N PRO A 185 17.65 -5.31 -14.96
CA PRO A 185 17.38 -4.13 -15.79
C PRO A 185 16.01 -4.17 -16.49
N GLU A 186 15.48 -5.36 -16.75
CA GLU A 186 14.15 -5.54 -17.30
C GLU A 186 13.05 -5.10 -16.32
N TRP A 187 13.29 -5.19 -15.03
CA TRP A 187 12.34 -4.72 -14.00
C TRP A 187 12.36 -3.20 -13.88
N GLU A 188 13.55 -2.59 -13.94
CA GLU A 188 13.70 -1.14 -13.98
C GLU A 188 12.97 -0.56 -15.20
N LEU A 189 13.20 -1.13 -16.39
CA LEU A 189 12.54 -0.70 -17.62
C LEU A 189 11.01 -0.88 -17.53
N ALA A 190 10.52 -1.92 -16.88
CA ALA A 190 9.10 -2.13 -16.66
C ALA A 190 8.51 -1.07 -15.74
N ALA A 191 9.21 -0.71 -14.65
CA ALA A 191 8.80 0.37 -13.75
C ALA A 191 8.74 1.73 -14.47
N ASP A 192 9.74 2.05 -15.30
CA ASP A 192 9.77 3.30 -16.09
C ASP A 192 8.61 3.39 -17.09
N ARG A 193 8.25 2.26 -17.72
CA ARG A 193 7.08 2.20 -18.62
C ARG A 193 5.77 2.45 -17.87
N MET A 194 5.65 1.97 -16.61
CA MET A 194 4.48 2.24 -15.77
C MET A 194 4.37 3.74 -15.48
N VAL A 195 5.47 4.41 -15.09
CA VAL A 195 5.51 5.86 -14.89
C VAL A 195 5.09 6.58 -16.16
N ALA A 196 5.65 6.20 -17.31
CA ALA A 196 5.29 6.81 -18.60
C ALA A 196 3.78 6.66 -18.91
N ALA A 197 3.18 5.51 -18.59
CA ALA A 197 1.74 5.31 -18.74
C ALA A 197 0.94 6.21 -17.80
N ILE A 198 1.30 6.24 -16.50
CA ILE A 198 0.64 7.03 -15.46
C ILE A 198 0.67 8.53 -15.79
N VAL A 199 1.83 9.04 -16.22
CA VAL A 199 2.04 10.46 -16.45
C VAL A 199 1.46 10.92 -17.80
N HIS A 200 1.64 10.12 -18.87
CA HIS A 200 1.40 10.58 -20.23
C HIS A 200 0.21 9.91 -20.93
N ARG A 201 -0.38 8.86 -20.35
CA ARG A 201 -1.45 8.07 -20.98
C ARG A 201 -2.65 7.84 -20.06
N PRO A 202 -3.24 8.87 -19.45
CA PRO A 202 -4.35 8.68 -18.50
C PRO A 202 -5.55 7.92 -19.12
N ALA A 203 -5.74 8.01 -20.44
CA ALA A 203 -6.79 7.28 -21.16
C ALA A 203 -6.55 5.76 -21.27
N SER A 204 -5.35 5.25 -20.90
CA SER A 204 -5.08 3.81 -20.82
C SER A 204 -5.72 3.14 -19.59
N PHE A 205 -6.21 3.93 -18.65
CA PHE A 205 -6.81 3.44 -17.42
C PHE A 205 -8.32 3.57 -17.43
N ALA A 206 -8.99 2.59 -16.83
CA ALA A 206 -10.44 2.65 -16.63
C ALA A 206 -10.79 3.84 -15.72
N PRO A 207 -11.85 4.62 -16.04
CA PRO A 207 -12.23 5.80 -15.27
C PRO A 207 -12.69 5.42 -13.86
N LYS A 208 -11.94 5.82 -12.86
CA LYS A 208 -12.17 5.58 -11.44
C LYS A 208 -11.97 6.83 -10.58
N GLU A 209 -12.08 8.01 -11.19
CA GLU A 209 -11.78 9.29 -10.56
C GLU A 209 -12.60 9.57 -9.31
N ARG A 210 -13.75 8.91 -9.14
CA ARG A 210 -14.55 9.02 -7.92
C ARG A 210 -13.91 8.36 -6.70
N TRP A 211 -12.91 7.49 -6.87
CA TRP A 211 -12.23 6.78 -5.80
C TRP A 211 -11.00 7.55 -5.32
N ALA A 212 -10.83 7.68 -4.01
CA ALA A 212 -9.71 8.43 -3.42
C ALA A 212 -8.34 7.83 -3.79
N MET A 213 -8.24 6.52 -3.87
CA MET A 213 -6.99 5.86 -4.24
C MET A 213 -6.49 6.30 -5.63
N ASP A 214 -7.37 6.50 -6.61
CA ASP A 214 -6.98 7.03 -7.91
C ASP A 214 -6.44 8.47 -7.81
N TRP A 215 -6.82 9.23 -6.79
CA TRP A 215 -6.34 10.58 -6.57
C TRP A 215 -4.92 10.60 -5.97
N TYR A 216 -4.66 9.87 -4.88
CA TYR A 216 -3.39 9.98 -4.15
C TYR A 216 -2.35 8.88 -4.49
N TYR A 217 -2.74 7.70 -4.98
CA TYR A 217 -1.83 6.59 -5.23
C TYR A 217 -0.68 6.90 -6.22
N PRO A 218 -0.91 7.64 -7.33
CA PRO A 218 0.20 8.05 -8.19
C PRO A 218 1.28 8.87 -7.46
N VAL A 219 0.90 9.58 -6.39
CA VAL A 219 1.82 10.34 -5.53
C VAL A 219 2.47 9.41 -4.50
N LEU A 220 1.67 8.58 -3.81
CA LEU A 220 2.15 7.63 -2.81
C LEU A 220 3.19 6.66 -3.38
N SER A 221 2.97 6.21 -4.61
CA SER A 221 3.88 5.29 -5.30
C SER A 221 5.18 5.94 -5.82
N GLY A 222 5.29 7.27 -5.77
CA GLY A 222 6.40 8.01 -6.35
C GLY A 222 6.37 8.13 -7.87
N ALA A 223 5.31 7.63 -8.56
CA ALA A 223 5.16 7.79 -10.00
C ALA A 223 4.92 9.26 -10.40
N LEU A 224 4.28 10.03 -9.52
CA LEU A 224 4.21 11.49 -9.59
C LEU A 224 4.98 12.10 -8.42
N SER A 225 5.81 13.10 -8.71
CA SER A 225 6.61 13.81 -7.72
C SER A 225 6.60 15.33 -7.96
N GLY A 226 7.22 16.09 -7.07
CA GLY A 226 7.42 17.53 -7.22
C GLY A 226 6.11 18.31 -7.41
N GLU A 227 6.12 19.25 -8.34
CA GLU A 227 4.99 20.16 -8.58
C GLU A 227 3.76 19.45 -9.14
N GLN A 228 3.93 18.46 -10.03
CA GLN A 228 2.81 17.69 -10.58
C GLN A 228 2.03 16.94 -9.49
N ALA A 229 2.75 16.35 -8.55
CA ALA A 229 2.14 15.67 -7.40
C ALA A 229 1.36 16.66 -6.52
N ARG A 230 1.94 17.84 -6.23
CA ARG A 230 1.26 18.89 -5.45
C ARG A 230 -0.01 19.37 -6.14
N GLN A 231 0.05 19.66 -7.44
CA GLN A 231 -1.12 20.08 -8.23
C GLN A 231 -2.21 19.01 -8.25
N ARG A 232 -1.84 17.72 -8.33
CA ARG A 232 -2.81 16.61 -8.26
C ARG A 232 -3.51 16.58 -6.90
N ILE A 233 -2.77 16.70 -5.81
CA ILE A 233 -3.33 16.71 -4.46
C ILE A 233 -4.22 17.94 -4.25
N ASP A 234 -3.73 19.14 -4.55
CA ASP A 234 -4.45 20.39 -4.35
C ASP A 234 -5.72 20.49 -5.21
N GLY A 235 -5.64 20.01 -6.44
CA GLY A 235 -6.73 20.12 -7.42
C GLY A 235 -8.02 19.42 -7.02
N ARG A 236 -7.93 18.40 -6.14
CA ARG A 236 -9.08 17.62 -5.72
C ARG A 236 -9.23 17.50 -4.19
N TRP A 237 -8.47 18.32 -3.45
CA TRP A 237 -8.49 18.29 -1.99
C TRP A 237 -9.91 18.39 -1.39
N SER A 238 -10.67 19.39 -1.82
CA SER A 238 -12.03 19.65 -1.31
C SER A 238 -13.05 18.57 -1.70
N GLU A 239 -12.76 17.74 -2.70
CA GLU A 239 -13.63 16.63 -3.08
C GLU A 239 -13.50 15.45 -2.11
N PHE A 240 -12.28 15.17 -1.67
CA PHE A 240 -12.00 13.99 -0.88
C PHE A 240 -11.81 14.27 0.61
N VAL A 241 -11.35 15.44 1.00
CA VAL A 241 -11.03 15.74 2.39
C VAL A 241 -12.20 16.42 3.10
N LEU A 242 -12.64 15.82 4.19
CA LEU A 242 -13.55 16.42 5.15
C LEU A 242 -12.74 16.88 6.37
N GLU A 243 -12.61 18.21 6.50
CA GLU A 243 -11.84 18.85 7.57
C GLU A 243 -12.28 18.37 8.96
N GLY A 244 -11.31 17.93 9.76
CA GLY A 244 -11.57 17.41 11.11
C GLY A 244 -12.07 15.96 11.17
N VAL A 245 -12.28 15.32 10.01
CA VAL A 245 -12.85 13.96 9.95
C VAL A 245 -11.91 12.96 9.23
N GLY A 246 -11.44 13.28 8.01
CA GLY A 246 -10.56 12.42 7.24
C GLY A 246 -10.83 12.45 5.74
N VAL A 247 -10.37 11.41 5.03
CA VAL A 247 -10.51 11.25 3.59
C VAL A 247 -11.74 10.39 3.27
N ARG A 248 -12.57 10.86 2.35
CA ARG A 248 -13.63 10.03 1.75
C ARG A 248 -13.03 8.95 0.88
N CYS A 249 -13.44 7.72 1.03
CA CYS A 249 -13.03 6.66 0.09
C CYS A 249 -13.63 6.87 -1.31
N VAL A 250 -14.79 7.54 -1.39
CA VAL A 250 -15.49 7.87 -2.64
C VAL A 250 -15.99 9.31 -2.59
N SER A 251 -15.66 10.14 -3.58
CA SER A 251 -15.92 11.59 -3.57
C SER A 251 -17.40 11.98 -3.47
N ASP A 252 -18.29 11.14 -4.01
CA ASP A 252 -19.75 11.36 -4.06
C ASP A 252 -20.53 10.67 -2.93
N GLN A 253 -19.81 10.15 -1.91
CA GLN A 253 -20.40 9.51 -0.74
C GLN A 253 -19.83 10.12 0.55
N PRO A 254 -20.60 10.13 1.64
CA PRO A 254 -20.14 10.69 2.92
C PRO A 254 -19.28 9.69 3.73
N TRP A 255 -18.69 8.71 3.09
CA TRP A 255 -17.93 7.62 3.73
C TRP A 255 -16.49 8.04 3.93
N VAL A 256 -16.08 8.28 5.17
CA VAL A 256 -14.70 8.54 5.55
C VAL A 256 -14.09 7.27 6.11
N THR A 257 -12.91 6.91 5.64
CA THR A 257 -12.21 5.69 6.04
C THR A 257 -10.82 6.02 6.58
N ALA A 258 -10.39 5.27 7.60
CA ALA A 258 -9.09 5.53 8.21
C ALA A 258 -7.92 5.01 7.35
N ALA A 259 -8.12 3.95 6.56
CA ALA A 259 -7.09 3.42 5.68
C ALA A 259 -6.74 4.43 4.57
N GLU A 260 -7.72 4.90 3.79
CA GLU A 260 -7.50 5.92 2.76
C GLU A 260 -6.98 7.24 3.35
N THR A 261 -7.39 7.58 4.58
CA THR A 261 -6.83 8.75 5.28
C THR A 261 -5.34 8.53 5.57
N ALA A 262 -4.96 7.38 6.09
CA ALA A 262 -3.58 7.04 6.43
C ALA A 262 -2.69 6.91 5.19
N GLU A 263 -3.17 6.30 4.12
CA GLU A 263 -2.43 6.23 2.85
C GLU A 263 -2.23 7.63 2.24
N CYS A 264 -3.26 8.50 2.32
CA CYS A 264 -3.13 9.89 1.91
C CYS A 264 -2.10 10.64 2.77
N VAL A 265 -1.99 10.35 4.08
CA VAL A 265 -0.93 10.89 4.96
C VAL A 265 0.45 10.53 4.41
N MET A 266 0.68 9.27 4.05
CA MET A 266 1.95 8.83 3.47
C MET A 266 2.24 9.51 2.12
N ALA A 267 1.22 9.68 1.28
CA ALA A 267 1.35 10.42 0.02
C ALA A 267 1.74 11.89 0.23
N LEU A 268 1.15 12.55 1.23
CA LEU A 268 1.48 13.94 1.59
C LEU A 268 2.89 14.05 2.17
N ASP A 269 3.32 13.11 3.00
CA ASP A 269 4.68 13.06 3.55
C ASP A 269 5.70 12.89 2.42
N ALA A 270 5.41 12.04 1.43
CA ALA A 270 6.28 11.81 0.27
C ALA A 270 6.59 13.07 -0.54
N ILE A 271 5.70 14.04 -0.53
CA ILE A 271 5.88 15.33 -1.24
C ILE A 271 6.13 16.53 -0.31
N GLY A 272 6.40 16.26 0.97
CA GLY A 272 6.77 17.26 1.97
C GLY A 272 5.62 18.16 2.44
N MET A 273 4.36 17.73 2.29
CA MET A 273 3.17 18.46 2.80
C MET A 273 2.84 18.05 4.24
N ARG A 274 3.86 18.08 5.12
CA ARG A 274 3.81 17.50 6.47
C ARG A 274 2.72 18.08 7.36
N ASP A 275 2.42 19.39 7.28
CA ASP A 275 1.36 20.00 8.10
C ASP A 275 0.00 19.38 7.82
N ARG A 276 -0.33 19.18 6.54
CA ARG A 276 -1.57 18.49 6.12
C ARG A 276 -1.55 17.01 6.51
N ALA A 277 -0.43 16.34 6.32
CA ALA A 277 -0.25 14.94 6.72
C ALA A 277 -0.47 14.76 8.23
N THR A 278 0.13 15.63 9.04
CA THR A 278 -0.05 15.62 10.50
C THR A 278 -1.51 15.86 10.90
N ALA A 279 -2.19 16.81 10.26
CA ALA A 279 -3.59 17.07 10.53
C ALA A 279 -4.48 15.86 10.20
N LEU A 280 -4.30 15.27 9.01
CA LEU A 280 -5.05 14.07 8.58
C LEU A 280 -4.82 12.88 9.52
N LEU A 281 -3.57 12.61 9.89
CA LEU A 281 -3.29 11.53 10.84
C LEU A 281 -3.98 11.76 12.19
N GLY A 282 -3.94 12.99 12.70
CA GLY A 282 -4.65 13.37 13.93
C GLY A 282 -6.15 13.11 13.85
N TRP A 283 -6.75 13.26 12.67
CA TRP A 283 -8.18 13.00 12.49
C TRP A 283 -8.56 11.53 12.50
N THR A 284 -7.64 10.60 12.29
CA THR A 284 -7.94 9.16 12.41
C THR A 284 -8.22 8.71 13.85
N ARG A 285 -7.83 9.54 14.85
CA ARG A 285 -7.96 9.20 16.27
C ARG A 285 -9.38 8.87 16.72
N HIS A 286 -10.40 9.50 16.14
CA HIS A 286 -11.80 9.23 16.48
C HIS A 286 -12.28 7.84 16.01
N LEU A 287 -11.51 7.18 15.14
CA LEU A 287 -11.78 5.82 14.66
C LEU A 287 -11.02 4.75 15.45
N ARG A 288 -10.13 5.13 16.39
CA ARG A 288 -9.44 4.19 17.28
C ARG A 288 -10.38 3.74 18.40
N ASP A 289 -10.42 2.42 18.66
CA ASP A 289 -11.15 1.83 19.78
C ASP A 289 -10.23 1.62 21.00
N ASP A 290 -10.80 1.42 22.18
CA ASP A 290 -10.06 1.31 23.45
C ASP A 290 -9.13 0.08 23.49
N ASP A 291 -9.45 -0.99 22.74
CA ASP A 291 -8.64 -2.20 22.64
C ASP A 291 -7.50 -2.12 21.60
N GLY A 292 -7.30 -0.95 20.99
CA GLY A 292 -6.29 -0.72 19.96
C GLY A 292 -6.73 -1.00 18.54
N ALA A 293 -7.92 -1.56 18.33
CA ALA A 293 -8.53 -1.72 17.00
C ALA A 293 -8.86 -0.36 16.37
N TYR A 294 -9.06 -0.38 15.06
CA TYR A 294 -9.59 0.77 14.33
C TYR A 294 -10.87 0.40 13.60
N TRP A 295 -11.90 1.23 13.76
CA TRP A 295 -13.08 1.16 12.92
C TRP A 295 -12.68 1.48 11.48
N THR A 296 -13.17 0.70 10.53
CA THR A 296 -12.87 0.88 9.10
C THR A 296 -13.18 2.30 8.64
N GLY A 297 -14.29 2.87 9.12
CA GLY A 297 -14.64 4.24 8.82
C GLY A 297 -15.90 4.74 9.52
N CYS A 298 -16.38 5.88 9.06
CA CYS A 298 -17.64 6.46 9.50
C CYS A 298 -18.38 7.17 8.36
N VAL A 299 -19.68 7.36 8.55
CA VAL A 299 -20.55 8.14 7.67
C VAL A 299 -20.71 9.55 8.23
N HIS A 300 -20.18 10.54 7.52
CA HIS A 300 -20.34 11.96 7.88
C HIS A 300 -21.77 12.44 7.58
N PRO A 301 -22.39 13.39 8.37
CA PRO A 301 -21.77 14.14 9.48
C PRO A 301 -21.89 13.47 10.86
N GLU A 302 -22.76 12.49 11.05
CA GLU A 302 -23.02 11.87 12.35
C GLU A 302 -21.91 10.93 12.82
N CYS A 303 -20.94 10.63 11.96
CA CYS A 303 -19.83 9.71 12.20
C CYS A 303 -20.28 8.32 12.69
N VAL A 304 -21.42 7.83 12.15
CA VAL A 304 -21.87 6.45 12.38
C VAL A 304 -20.86 5.49 11.78
N ARG A 305 -20.47 4.44 12.52
CA ARG A 305 -19.45 3.47 12.09
C ARG A 305 -19.83 2.78 10.78
N TYR A 306 -18.86 2.66 9.87
CA TYR A 306 -19.01 2.13 8.51
C TYR A 306 -17.83 1.21 8.15
N PRO A 307 -18.08 0.12 7.42
CA PRO A 307 -19.37 -0.50 7.17
C PRO A 307 -19.86 -1.29 8.39
N GLY A 308 -21.12 -1.15 8.77
CA GLY A 308 -21.81 -2.03 9.73
C GLY A 308 -21.14 -2.24 11.11
N GLY A 309 -20.24 -1.36 11.55
CA GLY A 309 -19.48 -1.56 12.79
C GLY A 309 -18.24 -2.47 12.62
N GLU A 310 -17.69 -2.55 11.43
CA GLU A 310 -16.47 -3.30 11.14
C GLU A 310 -15.22 -2.61 11.70
N ARG A 311 -14.35 -3.41 12.32
CA ARG A 311 -12.99 -3.03 12.72
C ARG A 311 -12.02 -3.88 11.91
N SER A 312 -11.18 -3.23 11.08
CA SER A 312 -10.34 -3.95 10.14
C SER A 312 -8.85 -3.87 10.48
N THR A 313 -8.17 -4.98 10.30
CA THR A 313 -6.74 -5.16 10.58
C THR A 313 -5.89 -4.27 9.69
N TYR A 314 -6.22 -4.18 8.41
CA TYR A 314 -5.51 -3.35 7.44
C TYR A 314 -5.66 -1.84 7.75
N THR A 315 -6.83 -1.42 8.23
CA THR A 315 -7.03 -0.04 8.68
C THR A 315 -6.10 0.30 9.85
N ALA A 316 -6.03 -0.60 10.84
CA ALA A 316 -5.13 -0.45 11.98
C ALA A 316 -3.66 -0.44 11.52
N ALA A 317 -3.29 -1.30 10.58
CA ALA A 317 -1.96 -1.33 9.99
C ALA A 317 -1.63 -0.03 9.25
N ALA A 318 -2.50 0.45 8.36
CA ALA A 318 -2.29 1.68 7.60
C ALA A 318 -2.03 2.89 8.50
N VAL A 319 -2.78 3.02 9.62
CA VAL A 319 -2.55 4.12 10.59
C VAL A 319 -1.18 3.99 11.26
N MET A 320 -0.74 2.78 11.63
CA MET A 320 0.60 2.57 12.19
C MET A 320 1.71 2.91 11.19
N LEU A 321 1.55 2.53 9.92
CA LEU A 321 2.51 2.81 8.85
C LEU A 321 2.59 4.32 8.57
N ALA A 322 1.45 5.02 8.55
CA ALA A 322 1.40 6.46 8.37
C ALA A 322 2.04 7.22 9.54
N ASP A 323 1.81 6.79 10.77
CA ASP A 323 2.46 7.34 11.96
C ASP A 323 3.98 7.17 11.87
N HIS A 324 4.45 5.98 11.49
CA HIS A 324 5.87 5.71 11.30
C HIS A 324 6.50 6.52 10.17
N ALA A 325 5.81 6.72 9.05
CA ALA A 325 6.30 7.56 7.96
C ALA A 325 6.54 9.01 8.42
N LEU A 326 5.63 9.55 9.26
CA LEU A 326 5.74 10.92 9.75
C LEU A 326 6.72 11.08 10.93
N TYR A 327 6.74 10.16 11.86
CA TYR A 327 7.41 10.34 13.16
C TYR A 327 8.46 9.27 13.47
N GLY A 328 8.53 8.22 12.65
CA GLY A 328 9.47 7.12 12.83
C GLY A 328 10.91 7.50 12.52
N TYR A 329 11.81 6.60 12.89
CA TYR A 329 13.25 6.70 12.66
C TYR A 329 13.74 5.52 11.84
N GLY A 330 14.91 5.69 11.21
CA GLY A 330 15.54 4.67 10.41
C GLY A 330 15.04 4.66 8.95
N GLU A 331 15.60 3.73 8.17
CA GLU A 331 15.40 3.67 6.73
C GLU A 331 13.95 3.34 6.35
N SER A 332 13.26 2.51 7.13
CA SER A 332 11.87 2.14 6.87
C SER A 332 10.92 3.35 6.87
N ALA A 333 11.16 4.37 7.70
CA ALA A 333 10.34 5.58 7.69
C ALA A 333 10.41 6.34 6.36
N GLY A 334 11.49 6.16 5.58
CA GLY A 334 11.69 6.77 4.26
C GLY A 334 11.14 5.97 3.07
N LEU A 335 10.57 4.78 3.30
CA LEU A 335 10.17 3.89 2.20
C LEU A 335 9.24 4.57 1.18
N PHE A 336 8.15 5.14 1.65
CA PHE A 336 7.16 5.79 0.77
C PHE A 336 7.61 7.17 0.26
N ARG A 337 8.66 7.76 0.82
CA ARG A 337 9.36 8.92 0.23
C ARG A 337 10.36 8.51 -0.85
N GLY A 338 10.56 7.20 -1.07
CA GLY A 338 11.50 6.67 -2.05
C GLY A 338 12.98 6.79 -1.64
N GLU A 339 13.27 7.12 -0.37
CA GLU A 339 14.65 7.36 0.12
C GLU A 339 15.51 6.09 0.13
N THR A 340 14.88 4.93 0.18
CA THR A 340 15.55 3.61 0.22
C THR A 340 15.43 2.84 -1.08
N LEU A 341 14.89 3.47 -2.12
CA LEU A 341 14.71 2.85 -3.42
C LEU A 341 15.82 3.30 -4.37
N PRO A 342 16.26 2.44 -5.31
CA PRO A 342 17.27 2.81 -6.31
C PRO A 342 16.89 4.10 -7.03
N SER A 343 17.89 4.90 -7.36
CA SER A 343 17.66 6.10 -8.18
C SER A 343 17.04 5.68 -9.49
N VAL A 344 16.02 6.44 -9.97
CA VAL A 344 15.49 6.24 -11.31
C VAL A 344 16.65 6.49 -12.27
N VAL A 345 17.11 5.43 -12.93
CA VAL A 345 18.14 5.54 -13.94
C VAL A 345 17.47 6.22 -15.13
N ASP A 346 17.99 7.38 -15.56
CA ASP A 346 17.58 7.99 -16.83
C ASP A 346 18.07 7.08 -17.98
N VAL A 347 17.27 6.04 -18.28
CA VAL A 347 17.54 5.09 -19.36
C VAL A 347 17.58 5.82 -20.70
N ALA A 348 16.83 6.92 -20.86
CA ALA A 348 16.89 7.77 -22.05
C ALA A 348 18.26 8.44 -22.20
N GLY A 349 18.89 8.84 -21.10
CA GLY A 349 20.24 9.41 -21.08
C GLY A 349 21.33 8.38 -21.40
N ARG A 350 21.16 7.10 -21.01
CA ARG A 350 22.13 6.03 -21.32
C ARG A 350 22.06 5.55 -22.77
N LEU A 351 20.86 5.41 -23.34
CA LEU A 351 20.70 5.00 -24.74
C LEU A 351 21.21 6.04 -25.74
N SER A 352 21.36 7.32 -25.34
CA SER A 352 21.97 8.37 -26.16
C SER A 352 23.50 8.42 -26.08
N GLN A 353 24.15 7.62 -25.26
CA GLN A 353 25.61 7.60 -25.07
C GLN A 353 26.31 6.34 -25.63
N GLU A 354 25.60 5.41 -26.25
CA GLU A 354 26.27 4.34 -27.00
C GLU A 354 26.87 4.91 -28.26
N PRO A 355 28.19 4.82 -28.45
CA PRO A 355 28.83 5.28 -29.69
C PRO A 355 28.45 4.35 -30.85
N ALA A 356 28.12 4.97 -32.00
CA ALA A 356 27.76 4.31 -33.24
C ALA A 356 28.91 3.47 -33.83
#